data_e5cee33985ff01fc87fa2a0da88a0280
#
_entry.id   e5cee33985ff01fc87fa2a0da88a0280
#
_cell.length_a   1.000
_cell.length_b   1.000
_cell.length_c   1.000
_cell.angle_alpha   90.00
_cell.angle_beta   90.00
_cell.angle_gamma   90.00
#
_symmetry.space_group_name_H-M   'P 1'
#
loop_
_entity.id
_entity.type
_entity.pdbx_description
1 polymer ?
#
loop_
_entity_poly.entity_id
_entity_poly.type
_entity_poly.pdbx_seq_one_letter_code
_entity_poly.pdbx_strand_id
1 'polypeptide(L)'
;MSLESEESEVDLVGGAVLPGTLPEVLRAELVAFRRDLHMHPELGNQEFRTTAAIKERLERAGLAPRVLSSGTGVICDIGVMDGTPVGTGPDTGTGPDTGTGAAPGTGILALRADIDGLPIPDMKSECPYRSTVPDRAHACGHDVHTTVVLGTGLVLAELHRQGLLPRPVRLIFQPAEEVLPGGAADALLDGALDGVGRIVAVHCDPRVDAGRIGLREGPITSACDRLEIALDGPGGHTARPHLTTDLVTAAARVVTDVPALVGRRVDSRSGLAITWGRVESGHAPNVIPQHAELSGTVRCLDLETWRLAPDIVVAAIDEVANLHRAKSEINYVRGVPPVVNEAGVTELLRDAMIARRGAESVENTEQSLGGEDFSWYLEHVPGAMARLGVRPPGERTIRDLHQGDFDVDEHAITVGVELFTAAALL
;
A
#
# COMPACT_ATOMS: atom_id res chain seq x y z
N MET A 1 49.22 -8.47 -27.27
CA MET A 1 47.80 -8.08 -27.18
C MET A 1 47.35 -8.50 -25.79
N SER A 2 47.49 -7.58 -24.87
CA SER A 2 47.11 -7.72 -23.45
C SER A 2 45.61 -7.54 -23.31
N LEU A 3 44.96 -8.52 -22.72
CA LEU A 3 43.59 -8.42 -22.24
C LEU A 3 43.63 -7.59 -20.95
N GLU A 4 43.21 -6.34 -21.03
CA GLU A 4 42.90 -5.52 -19.86
C GLU A 4 41.65 -6.11 -19.20
N SER A 5 41.81 -6.57 -17.97
CA SER A 5 40.72 -6.93 -17.09
C SER A 5 39.99 -5.66 -16.72
N GLU A 6 38.70 -5.55 -17.08
CA GLU A 6 37.79 -4.58 -16.49
C GLU A 6 37.65 -4.88 -14.98
N GLU A 7 38.40 -4.13 -14.18
CA GLU A 7 38.18 -4.05 -12.75
C GLU A 7 36.84 -3.35 -12.53
N SER A 8 35.83 -4.07 -12.06
CA SER A 8 34.55 -3.50 -11.62
C SER A 8 34.84 -2.55 -10.45
N GLU A 9 34.55 -1.25 -10.63
CA GLU A 9 34.57 -0.27 -9.55
C GLU A 9 33.60 -0.73 -8.44
N VAL A 10 34.17 -0.92 -7.27
CA VAL A 10 33.45 -1.36 -6.07
C VAL A 10 33.27 -0.13 -5.19
N ASP A 11 32.05 0.39 -5.12
CA ASP A 11 31.71 1.52 -4.27
C ASP A 11 31.56 1.08 -2.80
N LEU A 12 32.19 1.82 -1.89
CA LEU A 12 32.13 1.62 -0.44
C LEU A 12 31.13 2.59 0.18
N VAL A 13 30.07 2.06 0.81
CA VAL A 13 29.17 2.84 1.68
C VAL A 13 29.21 2.23 3.08
N GLY A 14 29.57 3.02 4.08
CA GLY A 14 29.63 2.55 5.47
C GLY A 14 30.60 1.40 5.76
N GLY A 15 31.58 1.16 4.87
CA GLY A 15 32.54 0.05 4.98
C GLY A 15 32.09 -1.28 4.37
N ALA A 16 30.88 -1.37 3.84
CA ALA A 16 30.41 -2.51 3.07
C ALA A 16 30.66 -2.33 1.58
N VAL A 17 31.13 -3.40 0.92
CA VAL A 17 31.31 -3.43 -0.53
C VAL A 17 29.95 -3.65 -1.17
N LEU A 18 29.32 -2.58 -1.69
CA LEU A 18 28.13 -2.74 -2.50
C LEU A 18 28.53 -3.37 -3.84
N PRO A 19 27.85 -4.42 -4.31
CA PRO A 19 28.04 -4.86 -5.69
C PRO A 19 27.73 -3.68 -6.61
N GLY A 20 28.58 -3.44 -7.60
CA GLY A 20 28.34 -2.49 -8.68
C GLY A 20 26.95 -2.70 -9.30
N THR A 21 26.62 -2.03 -10.37
CA THR A 21 25.34 -2.20 -11.09
C THR A 21 24.90 -3.67 -11.14
N LEU A 22 23.60 -3.93 -10.96
CA LEU A 22 23.01 -5.28 -11.10
C LEU A 22 23.52 -5.97 -12.37
N PRO A 23 23.99 -7.24 -12.28
CA PRO A 23 24.46 -7.98 -13.46
C PRO A 23 23.41 -7.98 -14.57
N GLU A 24 23.84 -7.79 -15.82
CA GLU A 24 22.96 -7.74 -16.99
C GLU A 24 22.04 -8.97 -17.08
N VAL A 25 22.59 -10.16 -16.80
CA VAL A 25 21.82 -11.41 -16.78
C VAL A 25 20.67 -11.35 -15.78
N LEU A 26 20.92 -10.85 -14.57
CA LEU A 26 19.87 -10.73 -13.55
C LEU A 26 18.84 -9.66 -13.95
N ARG A 27 19.28 -8.52 -14.49
CA ARG A 27 18.36 -7.49 -14.99
C ARG A 27 17.41 -8.05 -16.06
N ALA A 28 17.95 -8.74 -17.06
CA ALA A 28 17.14 -9.35 -18.12
C ALA A 28 16.16 -10.39 -17.58
N GLU A 29 16.59 -11.18 -16.58
CA GLU A 29 15.74 -12.16 -15.91
C GLU A 29 14.60 -11.51 -15.14
N LEU A 30 14.86 -10.44 -14.39
CA LEU A 30 13.84 -9.71 -13.62
C LEU A 30 12.82 -9.04 -14.55
N VAL A 31 13.26 -8.44 -15.67
CA VAL A 31 12.35 -7.90 -16.67
C VAL A 31 11.47 -9.01 -17.26
N ALA A 32 12.04 -10.17 -17.58
CA ALA A 32 11.27 -11.31 -18.09
C ALA A 32 10.25 -11.80 -17.04
N PHE A 33 10.62 -11.87 -15.75
CA PHE A 33 9.73 -12.25 -14.66
C PHE A 33 8.58 -11.24 -14.49
N ARG A 34 8.86 -9.93 -14.48
CA ARG A 34 7.83 -8.88 -14.43
C ARG A 34 6.84 -9.01 -15.59
N ARG A 35 7.34 -9.19 -16.81
CA ARG A 35 6.49 -9.34 -18.01
C ARG A 35 5.63 -10.58 -17.97
N ASP A 36 6.14 -11.67 -17.41
CA ASP A 36 5.36 -12.88 -17.19
C ASP A 36 4.21 -12.68 -16.20
N LEU A 37 4.44 -11.98 -15.08
CA LEU A 37 3.37 -11.57 -14.16
C LEU A 37 2.36 -10.66 -14.86
N HIS A 38 2.84 -9.67 -15.60
CA HIS A 38 1.99 -8.71 -16.33
C HIS A 38 1.06 -9.39 -17.35
N MET A 39 1.54 -10.43 -18.02
CA MET A 39 0.73 -11.23 -18.95
C MET A 39 -0.33 -12.09 -18.26
N HIS A 40 -0.17 -12.38 -16.97
CA HIS A 40 -1.02 -13.32 -16.24
C HIS A 40 -1.51 -12.73 -14.91
N PRO A 41 -2.17 -11.57 -14.90
CA PRO A 41 -2.63 -10.93 -13.67
C PRO A 41 -3.70 -11.76 -12.97
N GLU A 42 -3.57 -11.90 -11.67
CA GLU A 42 -4.50 -12.59 -10.79
C GLU A 42 -5.12 -11.58 -9.80
N LEU A 43 -6.40 -11.73 -9.52
CA LEU A 43 -7.11 -10.83 -8.59
C LEU A 43 -6.82 -11.18 -7.14
N GLY A 44 -7.06 -10.24 -6.24
CA GLY A 44 -6.89 -10.42 -4.81
C GLY A 44 -7.51 -11.71 -4.28
N ASN A 45 -6.76 -12.45 -3.46
CA ASN A 45 -7.05 -13.80 -2.94
C ASN A 45 -7.10 -14.91 -4.01
N GLN A 46 -6.64 -14.66 -5.23
CA GLN A 46 -6.57 -15.64 -6.32
C GLN A 46 -5.17 -15.73 -6.94
N GLU A 47 -4.14 -15.19 -6.30
CA GLU A 47 -2.77 -15.04 -6.80
C GLU A 47 -1.96 -16.35 -6.68
N PHE A 48 -2.57 -17.48 -7.05
CA PHE A 48 -1.97 -18.81 -6.89
C PHE A 48 -0.77 -19.01 -7.79
N ARG A 49 -0.85 -18.59 -9.07
CA ARG A 49 0.23 -18.69 -10.04
C ARG A 49 1.39 -17.77 -9.66
N THR A 50 1.09 -16.54 -9.30
CA THR A 50 2.05 -15.53 -8.84
C THR A 50 2.78 -16.02 -7.60
N THR A 51 2.05 -16.52 -6.61
CA THR A 51 2.60 -17.14 -5.39
C THR A 51 3.54 -18.31 -5.72
N ALA A 52 3.13 -19.21 -6.63
CA ALA A 52 3.95 -20.36 -7.03
C ALA A 52 5.23 -19.93 -7.77
N ALA A 53 5.14 -18.92 -8.66
CA ALA A 53 6.28 -18.38 -9.39
C ALA A 53 7.32 -17.72 -8.46
N ILE A 54 6.87 -16.95 -7.49
CA ILE A 54 7.73 -16.32 -6.46
C ILE A 54 8.41 -17.41 -5.64
N LYS A 55 7.63 -18.36 -5.12
CA LYS A 55 8.13 -19.47 -4.29
C LYS A 55 9.21 -20.26 -5.03
N GLU A 56 8.92 -20.72 -6.26
CA GLU A 56 9.87 -21.49 -7.08
C GLU A 56 11.18 -20.70 -7.31
N ARG A 57 11.08 -19.41 -7.54
CA ARG A 57 12.26 -18.58 -7.81
C ARG A 57 13.15 -18.41 -6.57
N LEU A 58 12.55 -18.25 -5.39
CA LEU A 58 13.27 -18.18 -4.12
C LEU A 58 13.90 -19.53 -3.74
N GLU A 59 13.17 -20.64 -3.96
CA GLU A 59 13.70 -22.00 -3.73
C GLU A 59 14.92 -22.30 -4.62
N ARG A 60 14.90 -21.89 -5.90
CA ARG A 60 16.05 -22.02 -6.81
C ARG A 60 17.27 -21.20 -6.33
N ALA A 61 17.06 -20.15 -5.58
CA ALA A 61 18.12 -19.36 -4.94
C ALA A 61 18.61 -19.97 -3.62
N GLY A 62 18.08 -21.14 -3.22
CA GLY A 62 18.46 -21.83 -1.99
C GLY A 62 17.78 -21.28 -0.73
N LEU A 63 16.72 -20.48 -0.87
CA LEU A 63 15.93 -19.95 0.23
C LEU A 63 14.77 -20.90 0.58
N ALA A 64 14.15 -20.69 1.75
CA ALA A 64 13.05 -21.49 2.26
C ALA A 64 11.76 -20.64 2.40
N PRO A 65 11.09 -20.29 1.28
CA PRO A 65 9.85 -19.53 1.32
C PRO A 65 8.69 -20.35 1.88
N ARG A 66 7.83 -19.73 2.69
CA ARG A 66 6.55 -20.30 3.12
C ARG A 66 5.39 -19.53 2.52
N VAL A 67 4.38 -20.25 2.06
CA VAL A 67 3.11 -19.66 1.60
C VAL A 67 2.28 -19.31 2.81
N LEU A 68 1.52 -18.22 2.74
CA LEU A 68 0.59 -17.81 3.80
C LEU A 68 -0.54 -18.83 3.96
N SER A 69 -1.15 -18.87 5.14
CA SER A 69 -2.24 -19.81 5.46
C SER A 69 -3.50 -19.58 4.60
N SER A 70 -3.68 -18.38 4.05
CA SER A 70 -4.71 -18.05 3.06
C SER A 70 -4.56 -18.81 1.73
N GLY A 71 -3.36 -19.36 1.44
CA GLY A 71 -3.05 -20.08 0.22
C GLY A 71 -2.42 -19.23 -0.88
N THR A 72 -2.39 -17.93 -0.75
CA THR A 72 -1.69 -16.96 -1.63
C THR A 72 -0.77 -16.06 -0.81
N GLY A 73 0.27 -15.52 -1.44
CA GLY A 73 1.32 -14.75 -0.76
C GLY A 73 2.45 -15.62 -0.20
N VAL A 74 3.60 -15.00 0.05
CA VAL A 74 4.83 -15.69 0.48
C VAL A 74 5.58 -14.85 1.50
N ILE A 75 6.11 -15.51 2.54
CA ILE A 75 7.11 -14.93 3.44
C ILE A 75 8.40 -15.75 3.30
N CYS A 76 9.54 -15.04 3.24
CA CYS A 76 10.85 -15.69 3.13
C CYS A 76 11.91 -14.93 3.94
N ASP A 77 12.62 -15.62 4.81
CA ASP A 77 13.69 -15.04 5.63
C ASP A 77 15.07 -15.31 5.00
N ILE A 78 15.97 -14.32 5.12
CA ILE A 78 17.36 -14.40 4.69
C ILE A 78 18.23 -14.02 5.89
N GLY A 79 19.21 -14.90 6.23
CA GLY A 79 20.14 -14.66 7.33
C GLY A 79 19.57 -14.85 8.73
N VAL A 80 18.38 -15.44 8.87
CA VAL A 80 17.85 -15.87 10.16
C VAL A 80 18.46 -17.23 10.52
N MET A 81 19.13 -17.33 11.67
CA MET A 81 19.69 -18.60 12.16
C MET A 81 18.57 -19.42 12.79
N ASP A 82 18.42 -20.68 12.37
CA ASP A 82 17.53 -21.65 13.01
C ASP A 82 17.88 -21.77 14.50
N GLY A 83 16.94 -21.46 15.38
CA GLY A 83 17.08 -21.62 16.82
C GLY A 83 17.29 -20.35 17.64
N THR A 84 17.30 -19.16 17.05
CA THR A 84 17.16 -17.93 17.85
C THR A 84 15.68 -17.76 18.20
N PRO A 85 15.26 -17.82 19.50
CA PRO A 85 13.90 -17.51 19.86
C PRO A 85 13.67 -16.03 19.53
N VAL A 86 12.87 -15.76 18.51
CA VAL A 86 12.23 -14.46 18.38
C VAL A 86 11.42 -14.30 19.65
N GLY A 87 11.76 -13.31 20.47
CA GLY A 87 11.22 -13.16 21.82
C GLY A 87 9.69 -13.18 21.84
N THR A 88 9.15 -14.35 22.12
CA THR A 88 7.78 -14.47 22.63
C THR A 88 7.82 -14.00 24.06
N GLY A 89 7.60 -12.72 24.29
CA GLY A 89 7.30 -12.23 25.63
C GLY A 89 6.04 -12.93 26.11
N PRO A 90 6.02 -13.47 27.37
CA PRO A 90 4.79 -14.05 27.88
C PRO A 90 3.76 -12.95 28.08
N ASP A 91 2.63 -13.12 27.41
CA ASP A 91 1.42 -12.35 27.66
C ASP A 91 0.93 -12.60 29.10
N THR A 92 1.20 -11.67 30.00
CA THR A 92 0.57 -11.62 31.34
C THR A 92 -0.03 -10.23 31.50
N GLY A 93 -1.27 -10.16 31.14
CA GLY A 93 -2.33 -9.24 31.45
C GLY A 93 -2.09 -7.96 32.26
N THR A 94 -2.79 -6.91 31.76
CA THR A 94 -3.29 -5.71 32.49
C THR A 94 -2.28 -4.65 32.94
N GLY A 95 -2.06 -3.65 32.04
CA GLY A 95 -1.50 -2.34 32.37
C GLY A 95 -1.34 -1.49 31.11
N PRO A 96 -1.47 -0.14 31.15
CA PRO A 96 -1.26 0.67 29.97
C PRO A 96 0.20 0.57 29.52
N ASP A 97 0.40 -0.01 28.34
CA ASP A 97 1.70 -0.33 27.76
C ASP A 97 2.48 0.97 27.42
N THR A 98 3.51 1.22 28.21
CA THR A 98 4.57 2.16 27.83
C THR A 98 5.54 1.40 26.94
N GLY A 99 5.45 1.60 25.62
CA GLY A 99 6.19 0.90 24.58
C GLY A 99 7.67 0.67 24.94
N THR A 100 8.06 -0.58 25.09
CA THR A 100 9.46 -1.01 25.09
C THR A 100 9.89 -1.20 23.64
N GLY A 101 10.17 -0.09 22.95
CA GLY A 101 10.77 -0.11 21.63
C GLY A 101 12.14 -0.80 21.69
N ALA A 102 12.32 -1.84 20.87
CA ALA A 102 13.66 -2.34 20.57
C ALA A 102 14.52 -1.15 20.12
N ALA A 103 15.79 -1.13 20.54
CA ALA A 103 16.69 -0.04 20.18
C ALA A 103 16.70 0.17 18.65
N PRO A 104 16.69 1.42 18.15
CA PRO A 104 16.71 1.69 16.72
C PRO A 104 17.88 0.93 16.04
N GLY A 105 17.56 0.08 15.06
CA GLY A 105 18.53 -0.68 14.30
C GLY A 105 18.71 -2.16 14.71
N THR A 106 18.02 -2.66 15.74
CA THR A 106 18.00 -4.08 16.08
C THR A 106 16.75 -4.76 15.51
N GLY A 107 16.90 -5.97 14.96
CA GLY A 107 15.79 -6.74 14.39
C GLY A 107 15.90 -6.96 12.87
N ILE A 108 14.93 -7.69 12.35
CA ILE A 108 14.80 -8.01 10.93
C ILE A 108 14.34 -6.75 10.17
N LEU A 109 14.95 -6.45 9.02
CA LEU A 109 14.39 -5.52 8.04
C LEU A 109 13.40 -6.26 7.15
N ALA A 110 12.13 -5.88 7.16
CA ALA A 110 11.14 -6.44 6.25
C ALA A 110 11.01 -5.59 4.97
N LEU A 111 10.91 -6.28 3.82
CA LEU A 111 10.65 -5.70 2.51
C LEU A 111 9.30 -6.23 2.02
N ARG A 112 8.33 -5.34 1.79
CA ARG A 112 6.97 -5.73 1.36
C ARG A 112 6.74 -5.40 -0.10
N ALA A 113 6.12 -6.33 -0.82
CA ALA A 113 5.43 -6.09 -2.09
C ALA A 113 4.02 -6.68 -2.03
N ASP A 114 3.06 -5.98 -2.60
CA ASP A 114 1.76 -6.49 -3.02
C ASP A 114 1.92 -7.30 -4.31
N ILE A 115 0.98 -8.23 -4.59
CA ILE A 115 1.13 -9.16 -5.72
C ILE A 115 -0.12 -9.31 -6.59
N ASP A 116 -1.24 -8.68 -6.25
CA ASP A 116 -2.50 -8.80 -6.97
C ASP A 116 -2.62 -7.84 -8.16
N GLY A 117 -3.59 -8.12 -9.02
CA GLY A 117 -3.97 -7.29 -10.15
C GLY A 117 -5.43 -6.81 -10.04
N LEU A 118 -5.81 -5.93 -10.95
CA LEU A 118 -7.09 -5.25 -10.99
C LEU A 118 -8.09 -5.90 -11.98
N PRO A 119 -9.41 -5.85 -11.69
CA PRO A 119 -10.46 -6.33 -12.60
C PRO A 119 -10.79 -5.29 -13.68
N ILE A 120 -9.79 -4.89 -14.45
CA ILE A 120 -9.92 -3.93 -15.55
C ILE A 120 -9.22 -4.46 -16.81
N PRO A 121 -9.71 -4.12 -18.02
CA PRO A 121 -9.06 -4.57 -19.25
C PRO A 121 -7.70 -3.89 -19.45
N ASP A 122 -6.69 -4.65 -19.88
CA ASP A 122 -5.44 -4.12 -20.36
C ASP A 122 -5.63 -3.57 -21.79
N MET A 123 -5.49 -2.27 -21.97
CA MET A 123 -5.75 -1.55 -23.23
C MET A 123 -4.50 -1.33 -24.11
N LYS A 124 -3.33 -1.85 -23.72
CA LYS A 124 -2.05 -1.69 -24.44
C LYS A 124 -1.94 -2.63 -25.64
N SER A 125 -2.68 -2.36 -26.73
CA SER A 125 -2.77 -3.25 -27.90
C SER A 125 -1.44 -3.59 -28.56
N GLU A 126 -0.48 -2.67 -28.55
CA GLU A 126 0.84 -2.84 -29.17
C GLU A 126 1.91 -3.40 -28.20
N CYS A 127 1.55 -3.63 -26.93
CA CYS A 127 2.49 -4.11 -25.93
C CYS A 127 2.69 -5.64 -26.07
N PRO A 128 3.93 -6.13 -26.28
CA PRO A 128 4.19 -7.56 -26.48
C PRO A 128 3.96 -8.41 -25.22
N TYR A 129 3.91 -7.80 -24.06
CA TYR A 129 3.62 -8.44 -22.77
C TYR A 129 2.27 -8.01 -22.18
N ARG A 130 1.35 -7.53 -23.00
CA ARG A 130 -0.04 -7.24 -22.62
C ARG A 130 -0.67 -8.44 -21.92
N SER A 131 -1.57 -8.17 -20.97
CA SER A 131 -2.34 -9.22 -20.29
C SER A 131 -3.03 -10.17 -21.28
N THR A 132 -2.86 -11.46 -21.06
CA THR A 132 -3.54 -12.54 -21.80
C THR A 132 -4.85 -12.96 -21.12
N VAL A 133 -5.15 -12.42 -19.93
CA VAL A 133 -6.34 -12.70 -19.15
C VAL A 133 -7.36 -11.59 -19.39
N PRO A 134 -8.55 -11.90 -19.93
CA PRO A 134 -9.58 -10.89 -20.19
C PRO A 134 -9.96 -10.15 -18.91
N ASP A 135 -10.18 -8.84 -19.04
CA ASP A 135 -10.63 -7.95 -17.97
C ASP A 135 -9.79 -8.01 -16.68
N ARG A 136 -8.49 -8.29 -16.82
CA ARG A 136 -7.52 -8.22 -15.72
C ARG A 136 -6.22 -7.57 -16.18
N ALA A 137 -5.68 -6.69 -15.35
CA ALA A 137 -4.42 -6.00 -15.62
C ALA A 137 -3.64 -5.69 -14.34
N HIS A 138 -2.30 -5.67 -14.42
CA HIS A 138 -1.44 -5.04 -13.42
C HIS A 138 -1.36 -3.52 -13.68
N ALA A 139 -2.44 -2.81 -13.41
CA ALA A 139 -2.53 -1.37 -13.66
C ALA A 139 -2.22 -0.51 -12.41
N CYS A 140 -1.70 -1.13 -11.33
CA CYS A 140 -1.15 -0.45 -10.16
C CYS A 140 0.37 -0.66 -10.01
N GLY A 141 0.97 -1.55 -10.82
CA GLY A 141 2.41 -1.79 -10.81
C GLY A 141 2.88 -2.84 -9.81
N HIS A 142 1.97 -3.67 -9.27
CA HIS A 142 2.30 -4.71 -8.30
C HIS A 142 3.23 -5.80 -8.89
N ASP A 143 3.21 -6.01 -10.20
CA ASP A 143 4.19 -6.82 -10.93
C ASP A 143 5.62 -6.26 -10.83
N VAL A 144 5.77 -4.93 -10.78
CA VAL A 144 7.05 -4.24 -10.53
C VAL A 144 7.45 -4.40 -9.06
N HIS A 145 6.54 -4.12 -8.11
CA HIS A 145 6.82 -4.24 -6.67
C HIS A 145 7.26 -5.66 -6.31
N THR A 146 6.52 -6.67 -6.78
CA THR A 146 6.87 -8.08 -6.65
C THR A 146 8.27 -8.37 -7.18
N THR A 147 8.56 -7.89 -8.38
CA THR A 147 9.86 -8.13 -9.03
C THR A 147 11.01 -7.44 -8.30
N VAL A 148 10.79 -6.23 -7.76
CA VAL A 148 11.77 -5.50 -6.95
C VAL A 148 12.12 -6.28 -5.69
N VAL A 149 11.12 -6.73 -4.92
CA VAL A 149 11.37 -7.48 -3.68
C VAL A 149 12.00 -8.85 -3.98
N LEU A 150 11.56 -9.53 -5.04
CA LEU A 150 12.17 -10.78 -5.49
C LEU A 150 13.64 -10.57 -5.88
N GLY A 151 13.93 -9.59 -6.75
CA GLY A 151 15.28 -9.29 -7.20
C GLY A 151 16.22 -8.92 -6.04
N THR A 152 15.72 -8.13 -5.10
CA THR A 152 16.45 -7.82 -3.86
C THR A 152 16.74 -9.10 -3.07
N GLY A 153 15.76 -9.98 -2.91
CA GLY A 153 15.94 -11.26 -2.23
C GLY A 153 17.03 -12.13 -2.86
N LEU A 154 17.10 -12.18 -4.19
CA LEU A 154 18.15 -12.92 -4.92
C LEU A 154 19.54 -12.33 -4.66
N VAL A 155 19.69 -11.01 -4.68
CA VAL A 155 20.96 -10.32 -4.37
C VAL A 155 21.36 -10.56 -2.92
N LEU A 156 20.43 -10.41 -1.97
CA LEU A 156 20.72 -10.59 -0.54
C LEU A 156 21.03 -12.03 -0.18
N ALA A 157 20.44 -13.02 -0.86
CA ALA A 157 20.79 -14.43 -0.71
C ALA A 157 22.25 -14.69 -1.10
N GLU A 158 22.72 -14.06 -2.18
CA GLU A 158 24.13 -14.15 -2.59
C GLU A 158 25.04 -13.49 -1.57
N LEU A 159 24.72 -12.26 -1.12
CA LEU A 159 25.47 -11.55 -0.10
C LEU A 159 25.52 -12.33 1.23
N HIS A 160 24.42 -12.97 1.61
CA HIS A 160 24.38 -13.85 2.78
C HIS A 160 25.34 -15.03 2.65
N ARG A 161 25.36 -15.72 1.51
CA ARG A 161 26.30 -16.82 1.25
C ARG A 161 27.76 -16.40 1.31
N GLN A 162 28.03 -15.13 0.98
CA GLN A 162 29.38 -14.54 1.08
C GLN A 162 29.71 -14.02 2.48
N GLY A 163 28.77 -14.06 3.44
CA GLY A 163 28.95 -13.51 4.79
C GLY A 163 28.95 -11.99 4.85
N LEU A 164 28.38 -11.32 3.84
CA LEU A 164 28.36 -9.87 3.69
C LEU A 164 27.02 -9.23 4.10
N LEU A 165 26.00 -10.02 4.43
CA LEU A 165 24.71 -9.51 4.91
C LEU A 165 24.81 -9.17 6.41
N PRO A 166 24.73 -7.87 6.83
CA PRO A 166 25.00 -7.46 8.21
C PRO A 166 23.83 -7.77 9.17
N ARG A 167 22.64 -7.98 8.65
CA ARG A 167 21.42 -8.25 9.43
C ARG A 167 20.47 -9.17 8.68
N PRO A 168 19.58 -9.87 9.39
CA PRO A 168 18.54 -10.65 8.71
C PRO A 168 17.53 -9.76 7.99
N VAL A 169 17.00 -10.27 6.88
CA VAL A 169 15.98 -9.61 6.06
C VAL A 169 14.81 -10.55 5.83
N ARG A 170 13.58 -10.04 5.91
CA ARG A 170 12.34 -10.75 5.58
C ARG A 170 11.73 -10.18 4.32
N LEU A 171 11.42 -11.04 3.37
CA LEU A 171 10.63 -10.72 2.19
C LEU A 171 9.18 -11.06 2.46
N ILE A 172 8.26 -10.13 2.20
CA ILE A 172 6.82 -10.30 2.34
C ILE A 172 6.18 -10.00 0.99
N PHE A 173 5.64 -11.03 0.36
CA PHE A 173 4.83 -10.93 -0.87
C PHE A 173 3.38 -11.08 -0.45
N GLN A 174 2.70 -9.95 -0.33
CA GLN A 174 1.39 -9.84 0.26
C GLN A 174 0.30 -9.92 -0.81
N PRO A 175 -0.71 -10.81 -0.69
CA PRO A 175 -1.86 -10.83 -1.59
C PRO A 175 -2.87 -9.73 -1.29
N ALA A 176 -3.83 -9.53 -2.20
CA ALA A 176 -5.11 -8.87 -1.96
C ALA A 176 -5.02 -7.43 -1.41
N GLU A 177 -4.12 -6.58 -1.96
CA GLU A 177 -4.04 -5.16 -1.58
C GLU A 177 -5.26 -4.37 -2.08
N GLU A 178 -5.74 -4.67 -3.28
CA GLU A 178 -6.80 -3.93 -4.00
C GLU A 178 -8.22 -4.27 -3.51
N VAL A 179 -8.36 -5.13 -2.49
CA VAL A 179 -9.65 -5.52 -1.92
C VAL A 179 -9.67 -5.26 -0.42
N LEU A 180 -10.81 -4.80 0.11
CA LEU A 180 -10.96 -4.57 1.56
C LEU A 180 -11.40 -5.86 2.27
N PRO A 181 -10.87 -6.13 3.46
CA PRO A 181 -10.00 -5.29 4.31
C PRO A 181 -8.51 -5.34 3.97
N GLY A 182 -8.08 -6.03 2.90
CA GLY A 182 -6.69 -6.21 2.49
C GLY A 182 -6.04 -7.47 3.03
N GLY A 183 -5.02 -7.97 2.31
CA GLY A 183 -4.27 -9.18 2.70
C GLY A 183 -3.20 -8.94 3.77
N ALA A 184 -2.94 -7.68 4.14
CA ALA A 184 -2.00 -7.36 5.21
C ALA A 184 -2.40 -7.99 6.55
N ALA A 185 -3.72 -8.04 6.86
CA ALA A 185 -4.23 -8.66 8.07
C ALA A 185 -3.89 -10.17 8.13
N ASP A 186 -4.05 -10.89 7.04
CA ASP A 186 -3.72 -12.32 6.96
C ASP A 186 -2.20 -12.54 7.10
N ALA A 187 -1.39 -11.70 6.46
CA ALA A 187 0.05 -11.76 6.58
C ALA A 187 0.52 -11.50 8.04
N LEU A 188 -0.11 -10.55 8.75
CA LEU A 188 0.14 -10.28 10.16
C LEU A 188 -0.20 -11.49 11.04
N LEU A 189 -1.35 -12.14 10.82
CA LEU A 189 -1.75 -13.35 11.53
C LEU A 189 -0.77 -14.51 11.31
N ASP A 190 -0.14 -14.57 10.14
CA ASP A 190 0.88 -15.55 9.79
C ASP A 190 2.29 -15.16 10.28
N GLY A 191 2.41 -14.14 11.13
CA GLY A 191 3.66 -13.75 11.75
C GLY A 191 4.61 -12.99 10.81
N ALA A 192 4.07 -12.23 9.86
CA ALA A 192 4.88 -11.42 8.94
C ALA A 192 5.80 -10.43 9.66
N LEU A 193 5.44 -9.99 10.85
CA LEU A 193 6.23 -9.06 11.66
C LEU A 193 6.98 -9.69 12.84
N ASP A 194 7.00 -11.01 12.97
CA ASP A 194 7.73 -11.67 14.07
C ASP A 194 9.22 -11.36 14.00
N GLY A 195 9.75 -10.64 15.01
CA GLY A 195 11.15 -10.22 15.06
C GLY A 195 11.54 -9.07 14.13
N VAL A 196 10.57 -8.49 13.40
CA VAL A 196 10.80 -7.34 12.53
C VAL A 196 10.99 -6.09 13.37
N GLY A 197 12.09 -5.36 13.12
CA GLY A 197 12.37 -4.08 13.76
C GLY A 197 11.92 -2.88 12.93
N ARG A 198 11.80 -3.04 11.62
CA ARG A 198 11.34 -2.01 10.68
C ARG A 198 10.91 -2.64 9.36
N ILE A 199 10.00 -1.97 8.65
CA ILE A 199 9.49 -2.44 7.37
C ILE A 199 9.53 -1.33 6.32
N VAL A 200 9.85 -1.70 5.07
CA VAL A 200 9.84 -0.77 3.94
C VAL A 200 9.07 -1.35 2.75
N ALA A 201 8.47 -0.46 1.96
CA ALA A 201 7.81 -0.78 0.72
C ALA A 201 8.14 0.27 -0.36
N VAL A 202 7.89 -0.09 -1.62
CA VAL A 202 7.82 0.88 -2.72
C VAL A 202 6.45 0.82 -3.35
N HIS A 203 6.01 1.94 -3.93
CA HIS A 203 4.83 1.99 -4.78
C HIS A 203 5.16 2.76 -6.06
N CYS A 204 4.79 2.22 -7.22
CA CYS A 204 4.96 2.88 -8.52
C CYS A 204 4.30 4.25 -8.54
N ASP A 205 5.02 5.28 -9.03
CA ASP A 205 4.45 6.60 -9.24
C ASP A 205 4.75 7.09 -10.67
N PRO A 206 3.73 7.20 -11.53
CA PRO A 206 3.89 7.67 -12.91
C PRO A 206 4.16 9.18 -13.02
N ARG A 207 4.22 9.92 -11.91
CA ARG A 207 4.59 11.34 -11.87
C ARG A 207 6.07 11.54 -11.65
N VAL A 208 6.75 10.53 -11.11
CA VAL A 208 8.20 10.51 -10.86
C VAL A 208 8.91 9.82 -12.02
N ASP A 209 10.02 10.40 -12.50
CA ASP A 209 10.81 9.80 -13.57
C ASP A 209 11.54 8.53 -13.10
N ALA A 210 11.62 7.53 -13.96
CA ALA A 210 12.43 6.35 -13.70
C ALA A 210 13.89 6.73 -13.43
N GLY A 211 14.51 6.07 -12.45
CA GLY A 211 15.82 6.46 -11.92
C GLY A 211 15.75 7.27 -10.62
N ARG A 212 14.56 7.69 -10.20
CA ARG A 212 14.32 8.48 -8.98
C ARG A 212 13.33 7.80 -8.06
N ILE A 213 13.35 8.25 -6.80
CA ILE A 213 12.32 7.96 -5.80
C ILE A 213 11.75 9.25 -5.22
N GLY A 214 10.46 9.24 -4.92
CA GLY A 214 9.80 10.27 -4.14
C GLY A 214 9.69 9.85 -2.67
N LEU A 215 10.12 10.69 -1.75
CA LEU A 215 10.01 10.47 -0.30
C LEU A 215 9.21 11.57 0.37
N ARG A 216 8.49 11.18 1.42
CA ARG A 216 7.76 12.09 2.29
C ARG A 216 7.72 11.52 3.70
N GLU A 217 8.15 12.31 4.67
CA GLU A 217 7.95 12.01 6.10
C GLU A 217 6.49 12.28 6.49
N GLY A 218 5.96 11.49 7.41
CA GLY A 218 4.56 11.58 7.84
C GLY A 218 3.58 10.95 6.83
N PRO A 219 2.33 11.41 6.78
CA PRO A 219 1.30 10.75 5.97
C PRO A 219 1.59 10.87 4.47
N ILE A 220 1.73 9.73 3.79
CA ILE A 220 1.95 9.64 2.33
C ILE A 220 0.70 9.16 1.58
N THR A 221 -0.18 8.36 2.24
CA THR A 221 -1.52 8.02 1.75
C THR A 221 -2.58 8.45 2.75
N SER A 222 -3.86 8.45 2.35
CA SER A 222 -4.96 8.65 3.29
C SER A 222 -5.55 7.33 3.75
N ALA A 223 -6.20 7.37 4.92
CA ALA A 223 -7.19 6.37 5.28
C ALA A 223 -8.33 6.32 4.24
N CYS A 224 -8.99 5.17 4.13
CA CYS A 224 -10.12 4.99 3.22
C CYS A 224 -11.19 4.13 3.85
N ASP A 225 -12.24 4.75 4.41
CA ASP A 225 -13.40 4.08 4.96
C ASP A 225 -14.62 4.25 4.03
N ARG A 226 -15.61 3.36 4.16
CA ARG A 226 -16.87 3.43 3.43
C ARG A 226 -18.02 3.77 4.38
N LEU A 227 -18.93 4.60 3.89
CA LEU A 227 -20.10 5.05 4.62
C LEU A 227 -21.37 4.73 3.82
N GLU A 228 -22.31 4.04 4.44
CA GLU A 228 -23.63 3.72 3.89
C GLU A 228 -24.68 4.17 4.89
N ILE A 229 -25.67 4.91 4.44
CA ILE A 229 -26.71 5.50 5.28
C ILE A 229 -28.07 5.21 4.66
N ALA A 230 -28.98 4.68 5.47
CA ALA A 230 -30.41 4.66 5.18
C ALA A 230 -31.13 5.67 6.06
N LEU A 231 -32.04 6.44 5.48
CA LEU A 231 -32.93 7.35 6.18
C LEU A 231 -34.36 6.89 5.99
N ASP A 232 -35.09 6.72 7.07
CA ASP A 232 -36.47 6.27 7.08
C ASP A 232 -37.40 7.25 7.79
N GLY A 233 -38.67 7.30 7.29
CA GLY A 233 -39.68 8.13 7.92
C GLY A 233 -41.03 8.03 7.21
N PRO A 234 -42.11 8.53 7.81
CA PRO A 234 -43.45 8.50 7.17
C PRO A 234 -43.45 9.39 5.91
N GLY A 235 -43.69 8.76 4.77
CA GLY A 235 -43.93 9.44 3.50
C GLY A 235 -45.35 9.89 3.32
N GLY A 236 -45.69 10.46 2.16
CA GLY A 236 -47.05 10.87 1.83
C GLY A 236 -47.17 11.93 0.75
N HIS A 237 -48.32 12.61 0.71
CA HIS A 237 -48.60 13.60 -0.32
C HIS A 237 -47.84 14.93 -0.03
N THR A 238 -47.14 15.48 -1.02
CA THR A 238 -46.37 16.72 -0.90
C THR A 238 -47.23 17.95 -0.49
N ALA A 239 -48.55 17.91 -0.68
CA ALA A 239 -49.47 18.92 -0.19
C ALA A 239 -49.77 18.84 1.33
N ARG A 240 -49.27 17.80 2.03
CA ARG A 240 -49.44 17.61 3.48
C ARG A 240 -48.12 17.29 4.18
N PRO A 241 -47.11 18.18 4.05
CA PRO A 241 -45.75 17.93 4.58
C PRO A 241 -45.73 17.79 6.10
N HIS A 242 -46.69 18.41 6.83
CA HIS A 242 -46.76 18.35 8.28
C HIS A 242 -47.10 16.93 8.84
N LEU A 243 -47.56 16.00 7.98
CA LEU A 243 -47.87 14.60 8.32
C LEU A 243 -46.75 13.63 7.89
N THR A 244 -45.66 14.14 7.34
CA THR A 244 -44.58 13.34 6.75
C THR A 244 -43.20 13.74 7.31
N THR A 245 -42.23 12.91 7.01
CA THR A 245 -40.79 13.27 7.12
C THR A 245 -40.27 13.49 5.71
N ASP A 246 -39.82 14.72 5.42
CA ASP A 246 -39.27 15.06 4.11
C ASP A 246 -37.86 14.49 3.96
N LEU A 247 -37.78 13.23 3.49
CA LEU A 247 -36.50 12.53 3.33
C LEU A 247 -35.67 13.07 2.16
N VAL A 248 -36.27 13.75 1.19
CA VAL A 248 -35.51 14.41 0.12
C VAL A 248 -34.69 15.56 0.70
N THR A 249 -35.34 16.40 1.53
CA THR A 249 -34.63 17.47 2.23
C THR A 249 -33.64 16.94 3.26
N ALA A 250 -33.99 15.91 4.03
CA ALA A 250 -33.10 15.29 5.00
C ALA A 250 -31.81 14.75 4.35
N ALA A 251 -31.93 14.01 3.24
CA ALA A 251 -30.79 13.50 2.48
C ALA A 251 -29.90 14.65 1.95
N ALA A 252 -30.51 15.68 1.37
CA ALA A 252 -29.77 16.86 0.90
C ALA A 252 -29.00 17.55 2.03
N ARG A 253 -29.57 17.62 3.25
CA ARG A 253 -28.92 18.19 4.43
C ARG A 253 -27.80 17.30 4.96
N VAL A 254 -27.96 15.99 4.95
CA VAL A 254 -26.83 15.09 5.28
C VAL A 254 -25.66 15.35 4.34
N VAL A 255 -25.92 15.48 3.04
CA VAL A 255 -24.85 15.75 2.05
C VAL A 255 -24.14 17.07 2.32
N THR A 256 -24.87 18.12 2.65
CA THR A 256 -24.30 19.49 2.81
C THR A 256 -23.75 19.76 4.20
N ASP A 257 -24.45 19.34 5.24
CA ASP A 257 -24.21 19.80 6.60
C ASP A 257 -23.25 18.86 7.36
N VAL A 258 -23.30 17.54 7.10
CA VAL A 258 -22.42 16.58 7.79
C VAL A 258 -20.93 16.87 7.55
N PRO A 259 -20.44 17.08 6.31
CA PRO A 259 -19.03 17.43 6.11
C PRO A 259 -18.64 18.74 6.81
N ALA A 260 -19.51 19.71 6.85
CA ALA A 260 -19.27 20.99 7.51
C ALA A 260 -19.22 20.85 9.05
N LEU A 261 -20.08 20.01 9.64
CA LEU A 261 -20.08 19.72 11.07
C LEU A 261 -18.83 18.95 11.48
N VAL A 262 -18.50 17.89 10.74
CA VAL A 262 -17.31 17.06 11.00
C VAL A 262 -16.05 17.92 10.91
N GLY A 263 -15.89 18.75 9.88
CA GLY A 263 -14.73 19.63 9.72
C GLY A 263 -14.55 20.68 10.83
N ARG A 264 -15.57 20.89 11.69
CA ARG A 264 -15.49 21.78 12.87
C ARG A 264 -15.23 21.02 14.17
N ARG A 265 -15.26 19.68 14.14
CA ARG A 265 -15.05 18.81 15.32
C ARG A 265 -13.66 18.19 15.36
N VAL A 266 -12.88 18.36 14.30
CA VAL A 266 -11.52 17.87 14.19
C VAL A 266 -10.56 19.00 13.82
N ASP A 267 -9.27 18.80 14.06
CA ASP A 267 -8.24 19.69 13.53
C ASP A 267 -8.25 19.63 11.99
N SER A 268 -8.37 20.76 11.33
CA SER A 268 -8.41 20.84 9.86
C SER A 268 -7.15 20.28 9.19
N ARG A 269 -6.03 20.20 9.92
CA ARG A 269 -4.78 19.60 9.43
C ARG A 269 -4.85 18.07 9.32
N SER A 270 -5.82 17.44 9.98
CA SER A 270 -6.04 15.99 9.89
C SER A 270 -6.47 15.52 8.50
N GLY A 271 -6.95 16.43 7.65
CA GLY A 271 -7.41 16.11 6.31
C GLY A 271 -8.65 15.21 6.29
N LEU A 272 -9.45 15.20 7.37
CA LEU A 272 -10.70 14.41 7.41
C LEU A 272 -11.71 15.00 6.42
N ALA A 273 -12.09 14.19 5.42
CA ALA A 273 -13.01 14.59 4.36
C ALA A 273 -14.04 13.47 4.08
N ILE A 274 -15.27 13.88 3.80
CA ILE A 274 -16.35 12.98 3.37
C ILE A 274 -16.72 13.37 1.93
N THR A 275 -16.74 12.35 1.05
CA THR A 275 -17.15 12.50 -0.35
C THR A 275 -18.29 11.55 -0.65
N TRP A 276 -19.41 12.10 -1.11
CA TRP A 276 -20.60 11.32 -1.46
C TRP A 276 -20.53 10.82 -2.90
N GLY A 277 -20.76 9.53 -3.10
CA GLY A 277 -20.82 8.90 -4.42
C GLY A 277 -22.21 8.56 -4.90
N ARG A 278 -23.20 8.42 -3.95
CA ARG A 278 -24.57 8.04 -4.27
C ARG A 278 -25.56 8.73 -3.32
N VAL A 279 -26.66 9.23 -3.88
CA VAL A 279 -27.83 9.72 -3.12
C VAL A 279 -29.08 9.31 -3.90
N GLU A 280 -29.96 8.58 -3.26
CA GLU A 280 -31.26 8.15 -3.83
C GLU A 280 -32.40 8.49 -2.89
N SER A 281 -33.43 9.22 -3.37
CA SER A 281 -34.62 9.58 -2.60
C SER A 281 -35.78 9.97 -3.50
N GLY A 282 -36.87 9.18 -3.46
CA GLY A 282 -38.11 9.47 -4.18
C GLY A 282 -38.09 9.23 -5.69
N HIS A 283 -39.30 9.09 -6.28
CA HIS A 283 -39.46 8.82 -7.70
C HIS A 283 -40.53 9.69 -8.37
N ALA A 284 -41.41 10.33 -7.59
CA ALA A 284 -42.55 11.09 -8.11
C ALA A 284 -42.61 12.49 -7.46
N PRO A 285 -42.94 13.54 -8.24
CA PRO A 285 -42.88 14.92 -7.77
C PRO A 285 -43.92 15.27 -6.71
N ASN A 286 -44.97 14.47 -6.58
CA ASN A 286 -46.07 14.70 -5.64
C ASN A 286 -46.10 13.69 -4.47
N VAL A 287 -45.09 12.87 -4.31
CA VAL A 287 -44.95 11.86 -3.23
C VAL A 287 -43.68 12.07 -2.45
N ILE A 288 -43.80 12.29 -1.16
CA ILE A 288 -42.64 12.27 -0.23
C ILE A 288 -42.30 10.80 0.04
N PRO A 289 -41.06 10.36 -0.20
CA PRO A 289 -40.63 8.97 -0.03
C PRO A 289 -40.61 8.57 1.45
N GLN A 290 -40.65 7.25 1.70
CA GLN A 290 -40.49 6.66 3.04
C GLN A 290 -39.07 6.20 3.32
N HIS A 291 -38.21 6.19 2.30
CA HIS A 291 -36.84 5.70 2.35
C HIS A 291 -35.92 6.56 1.46
N ALA A 292 -34.68 6.77 1.93
CA ALA A 292 -33.61 7.37 1.17
C ALA A 292 -32.28 6.69 1.49
N GLU A 293 -31.40 6.56 0.51
CA GLU A 293 -30.09 5.96 0.66
C GLU A 293 -28.98 6.93 0.23
N LEU A 294 -27.90 6.93 0.99
CA LEU A 294 -26.69 7.67 0.66
C LEU A 294 -25.48 6.74 0.85
N SER A 295 -24.48 6.87 0.00
CA SER A 295 -23.18 6.23 0.24
C SER A 295 -22.03 7.14 -0.15
N GLY A 296 -20.91 6.98 0.57
CA GLY A 296 -19.74 7.80 0.37
C GLY A 296 -18.47 7.17 0.94
N THR A 297 -17.39 7.91 0.85
CA THR A 297 -16.09 7.56 1.43
C THR A 297 -15.66 8.58 2.45
N VAL A 298 -14.96 8.11 3.48
CA VAL A 298 -14.31 8.95 4.49
C VAL A 298 -12.81 8.81 4.31
N ARG A 299 -12.11 9.92 4.16
CA ARG A 299 -10.66 10.01 4.00
C ARG A 299 -10.05 10.77 5.16
N CYS A 300 -8.87 10.35 5.65
CA CYS A 300 -8.17 11.04 6.72
C CYS A 300 -6.65 10.82 6.59
N LEU A 301 -5.87 11.86 6.86
CA LEU A 301 -4.40 11.80 6.82
C LEU A 301 -3.78 11.60 8.21
N ASP A 302 -4.54 11.84 9.26
CA ASP A 302 -4.11 11.72 10.66
C ASP A 302 -4.68 10.46 11.31
N LEU A 303 -3.81 9.63 11.84
CA LEU A 303 -4.17 8.34 12.41
C LEU A 303 -5.10 8.44 13.62
N GLU A 304 -4.82 9.37 14.54
CA GLU A 304 -5.63 9.54 15.75
C GLU A 304 -7.03 10.07 15.40
N THR A 305 -7.11 11.03 14.49
CA THR A 305 -8.40 11.51 13.98
C THR A 305 -9.16 10.41 13.26
N TRP A 306 -8.47 9.57 12.48
CA TRP A 306 -9.10 8.42 11.81
C TRP A 306 -9.69 7.44 12.81
N ARG A 307 -8.98 7.15 13.93
CA ARG A 307 -9.50 6.28 14.99
C ARG A 307 -10.80 6.82 15.60
N LEU A 308 -10.94 8.13 15.72
CA LEU A 308 -12.11 8.81 16.26
C LEU A 308 -13.20 9.09 15.19
N ALA A 309 -12.88 9.01 13.93
CA ALA A 309 -13.76 9.40 12.82
C ALA A 309 -15.14 8.71 12.83
N PRO A 310 -15.28 7.39 13.13
CA PRO A 310 -16.59 6.76 13.16
C PRO A 310 -17.54 7.44 14.13
N ASP A 311 -17.12 7.69 15.37
CA ASP A 311 -17.97 8.29 16.40
C ASP A 311 -18.37 9.72 16.00
N ILE A 312 -17.42 10.50 15.47
CA ILE A 312 -17.65 11.89 15.07
C ILE A 312 -18.61 11.97 13.88
N VAL A 313 -18.42 11.11 12.87
CA VAL A 313 -19.22 11.10 11.64
C VAL A 313 -20.63 10.58 11.91
N VAL A 314 -20.76 9.47 12.65
CA VAL A 314 -22.06 8.89 13.01
C VAL A 314 -22.88 9.89 13.83
N ALA A 315 -22.29 10.52 14.85
CA ALA A 315 -22.96 11.53 15.65
C ALA A 315 -23.43 12.72 14.80
N ALA A 316 -22.62 13.18 13.83
CA ALA A 316 -22.99 14.29 12.95
C ALA A 316 -24.16 13.91 12.02
N ILE A 317 -24.20 12.68 11.52
CA ILE A 317 -25.31 12.19 10.68
C ILE A 317 -26.59 12.13 11.49
N ASP A 318 -26.54 11.51 12.70
CA ASP A 318 -27.69 11.39 13.59
C ASP A 318 -28.26 12.75 13.98
N GLU A 319 -27.42 13.75 14.28
CA GLU A 319 -27.87 15.11 14.59
C GLU A 319 -28.64 15.74 13.41
N VAL A 320 -28.10 15.62 12.20
CA VAL A 320 -28.76 16.18 11.01
C VAL A 320 -30.07 15.42 10.71
N ALA A 321 -30.05 14.07 10.76
CA ALA A 321 -31.24 13.25 10.52
C ALA A 321 -32.35 13.57 11.54
N ASN A 322 -32.00 13.66 12.83
CA ASN A 322 -32.94 13.97 13.91
C ASN A 322 -33.55 15.36 13.77
N LEU A 323 -32.80 16.38 13.30
CA LEU A 323 -33.34 17.71 13.02
C LEU A 323 -34.50 17.66 12.01
N HIS A 324 -34.44 16.72 11.08
CA HIS A 324 -35.47 16.45 10.06
C HIS A 324 -36.46 15.35 10.47
N ARG A 325 -36.40 14.83 11.70
CA ARG A 325 -37.24 13.72 12.19
C ARG A 325 -37.08 12.43 11.36
N ALA A 326 -35.99 12.26 10.64
CA ALA A 326 -35.66 11.04 9.96
C ALA A 326 -34.99 10.06 10.93
N LYS A 327 -35.33 8.78 10.83
CA LYS A 327 -34.58 7.70 11.47
C LYS A 327 -33.37 7.38 10.58
N SER A 328 -32.18 7.37 11.14
CA SER A 328 -30.95 6.97 10.46
C SER A 328 -30.57 5.54 10.84
N GLU A 329 -30.13 4.77 9.85
CA GLU A 329 -29.37 3.53 10.00
C GLU A 329 -28.05 3.72 9.29
N ILE A 330 -26.93 3.60 10.02
CA ILE A 330 -25.60 3.98 9.52
C ILE A 330 -24.69 2.76 9.61
N ASN A 331 -24.18 2.34 8.45
CA ASN A 331 -23.14 1.34 8.34
C ASN A 331 -21.82 2.03 8.00
N TYR A 332 -21.00 2.26 9.03
CA TYR A 332 -19.64 2.77 8.88
C TYR A 332 -18.67 1.60 8.75
N VAL A 333 -18.17 1.35 7.55
CA VAL A 333 -17.24 0.27 7.27
C VAL A 333 -15.81 0.79 7.32
N ARG A 334 -15.09 0.37 8.35
CA ARG A 334 -13.65 0.66 8.47
C ARG A 334 -12.90 0.00 7.32
N GLY A 335 -12.07 0.77 6.65
CA GLY A 335 -11.12 0.29 5.65
C GLY A 335 -9.70 0.24 6.20
N VAL A 336 -8.78 0.97 5.58
CA VAL A 336 -7.36 0.99 5.94
C VAL A 336 -6.96 2.32 6.59
N PRO A 337 -6.04 2.33 7.57
CA PRO A 337 -5.48 3.57 8.13
C PRO A 337 -4.61 4.33 7.10
N PRO A 338 -4.20 5.58 7.39
CA PRO A 338 -3.23 6.26 6.54
C PRO A 338 -1.84 5.58 6.64
N VAL A 339 -1.10 5.52 5.54
CA VAL A 339 0.33 5.19 5.59
C VAL A 339 1.07 6.42 6.13
N VAL A 340 1.66 6.27 7.31
CA VAL A 340 2.43 7.34 7.97
C VAL A 340 3.89 6.93 8.04
N ASN A 341 4.71 7.47 7.15
CA ASN A 341 6.14 7.18 7.09
C ASN A 341 6.85 7.67 8.35
N GLU A 342 7.56 6.77 9.02
CA GLU A 342 8.42 7.12 10.16
C GLU A 342 9.70 7.82 9.66
N ALA A 343 10.13 8.86 10.40
CA ALA A 343 11.22 9.75 9.99
C ALA A 343 12.55 9.01 9.79
N GLY A 344 12.95 8.15 10.75
CA GLY A 344 14.22 7.44 10.70
C GLY A 344 14.28 6.40 9.58
N VAL A 345 13.15 5.74 9.28
CA VAL A 345 13.05 4.79 8.15
C VAL A 345 12.99 5.53 6.82
N THR A 346 12.35 6.70 6.78
CA THR A 346 12.37 7.56 5.58
C THR A 346 13.79 8.03 5.26
N GLU A 347 14.57 8.41 6.30
CA GLU A 347 15.96 8.80 6.13
C GLU A 347 16.85 7.63 5.70
N LEU A 348 16.62 6.41 6.23
CA LEU A 348 17.28 5.20 5.73
C LEU A 348 17.12 5.01 4.22
N LEU A 349 15.88 5.15 3.70
CA LEU A 349 15.62 5.03 2.26
C LEU A 349 16.29 6.16 1.48
N ARG A 350 16.33 7.38 2.04
CA ARG A 350 17.03 8.52 1.46
C ARG A 350 18.52 8.25 1.33
N ASP A 351 19.16 7.87 2.43
CA ASP A 351 20.60 7.59 2.48
C ASP A 351 20.97 6.44 1.55
N ALA A 352 20.17 5.37 1.53
CA ALA A 352 20.36 4.24 0.64
C ALA A 352 20.34 4.67 -0.84
N MET A 353 19.37 5.49 -1.23
CA MET A 353 19.26 5.95 -2.61
C MET A 353 20.37 6.92 -2.99
N ILE A 354 20.68 7.88 -2.12
CA ILE A 354 21.78 8.85 -2.35
C ILE A 354 23.11 8.13 -2.50
N ALA A 355 23.39 7.14 -1.66
CA ALA A 355 24.61 6.36 -1.71
C ALA A 355 24.75 5.58 -3.04
N ARG A 356 23.63 5.19 -3.66
CA ARG A 356 23.65 4.42 -4.92
C ARG A 356 23.65 5.29 -6.16
N ARG A 357 22.92 6.40 -6.15
CA ARG A 357 22.60 7.15 -7.37
C ARG A 357 22.81 8.66 -7.27
N GLY A 358 23.29 9.16 -6.09
CA GLY A 358 23.47 10.59 -5.86
C GLY A 358 22.19 11.31 -5.41
N ALA A 359 22.36 12.53 -4.92
CA ALA A 359 21.26 13.29 -4.29
C ALA A 359 20.13 13.66 -5.26
N GLU A 360 20.40 13.75 -6.54
CA GLU A 360 19.43 14.06 -7.60
C GLU A 360 18.43 12.92 -7.86
N SER A 361 18.70 11.74 -7.33
CA SER A 361 17.80 10.58 -7.44
C SER A 361 16.67 10.58 -6.41
N VAL A 362 16.67 11.50 -5.46
CA VAL A 362 15.66 11.63 -4.41
C VAL A 362 14.93 12.95 -4.55
N GLU A 363 13.62 12.90 -4.59
CA GLU A 363 12.77 14.10 -4.57
C GLU A 363 11.69 14.01 -3.50
N ASN A 364 11.10 15.15 -3.14
CA ASN A 364 9.93 15.15 -2.28
C ASN A 364 8.68 14.80 -3.11
N THR A 365 7.82 13.95 -2.57
CA THR A 365 6.56 13.58 -3.23
C THR A 365 5.36 14.18 -2.54
N GLU A 366 4.28 14.35 -3.31
CA GLU A 366 2.98 14.74 -2.78
C GLU A 366 2.27 13.54 -2.13
N GLN A 367 1.27 13.84 -1.31
CA GLN A 367 0.39 12.83 -0.72
C GLN A 367 -0.54 12.26 -1.79
N SER A 368 -0.75 10.95 -1.77
CA SER A 368 -1.88 10.30 -2.46
C SER A 368 -3.07 10.24 -1.51
N LEU A 369 -4.28 10.44 -2.03
CA LEU A 369 -5.50 10.23 -1.25
C LEU A 369 -6.08 8.82 -1.44
N GLY A 370 -5.35 7.91 -2.11
CA GLY A 370 -5.66 6.47 -2.16
C GLY A 370 -5.52 5.80 -0.80
N GLY A 371 -6.22 4.69 -0.59
CA GLY A 371 -5.96 3.77 0.52
C GLY A 371 -4.80 2.85 0.18
N GLU A 372 -4.16 2.27 1.19
CA GLU A 372 -3.04 1.33 1.04
C GLU A 372 -2.92 0.50 2.31
N ASP A 373 -3.04 -0.82 2.22
CA ASP A 373 -3.11 -1.70 3.38
C ASP A 373 -1.73 -1.99 4.01
N PHE A 374 -0.62 -1.54 3.39
CA PHE A 374 0.70 -1.47 4.02
C PHE A 374 0.65 -0.71 5.35
N SER A 375 -0.30 0.21 5.49
CA SER A 375 -0.55 0.96 6.70
C SER A 375 -0.79 0.08 7.94
N TRP A 376 -1.34 -1.12 7.78
CA TRP A 376 -1.55 -2.04 8.90
C TRP A 376 -0.25 -2.52 9.55
N TYR A 377 0.81 -2.70 8.77
CA TYR A 377 2.13 -3.05 9.34
C TYR A 377 2.70 -1.90 10.18
N LEU A 378 2.41 -0.64 9.77
CA LEU A 378 2.92 0.56 10.45
C LEU A 378 2.25 0.82 11.80
N GLU A 379 1.12 0.16 12.09
CA GLU A 379 0.52 0.14 13.42
C GLU A 379 1.34 -0.69 14.44
N HIS A 380 2.28 -1.52 13.96
CA HIS A 380 3.04 -2.46 14.78
C HIS A 380 4.53 -2.18 14.82
N VAL A 381 5.12 -1.74 13.71
CA VAL A 381 6.55 -1.46 13.59
C VAL A 381 6.80 -0.17 12.79
N PRO A 382 7.88 0.57 13.09
CA PRO A 382 8.26 1.71 12.27
C PRO A 382 8.54 1.29 10.82
N GLY A 383 8.07 2.08 9.88
CA GLY A 383 8.28 1.79 8.46
C GLY A 383 8.09 2.99 7.57
N ALA A 384 8.41 2.82 6.30
CA ALA A 384 8.22 3.83 5.27
C ALA A 384 7.96 3.21 3.90
N MET A 385 7.14 3.90 3.11
CA MET A 385 6.92 3.63 1.70
C MET A 385 7.56 4.74 0.86
N ALA A 386 8.36 4.36 -0.15
CA ALA A 386 8.87 5.29 -1.16
C ALA A 386 7.99 5.23 -2.43
N ARG A 387 7.84 6.34 -3.10
CA ARG A 387 7.30 6.39 -4.46
C ARG A 387 8.41 6.05 -5.44
N LEU A 388 8.28 4.93 -6.14
CA LEU A 388 9.23 4.49 -7.15
C LEU A 388 8.87 5.13 -8.49
N GLY A 389 9.78 5.93 -9.04
CA GLY A 389 9.58 6.56 -10.35
C GLY A 389 9.51 5.52 -11.46
N VAL A 390 8.43 5.57 -12.24
CA VAL A 390 8.17 4.64 -13.35
C VAL A 390 7.93 5.33 -14.68
N ARG A 391 7.88 6.66 -14.71
CA ARG A 391 7.71 7.41 -15.95
C ARG A 391 9.01 7.39 -16.76
N PRO A 392 8.96 7.09 -18.08
CA PRO A 392 10.15 7.26 -18.92
C PRO A 392 10.66 8.71 -18.86
N PRO A 393 11.97 8.92 -18.62
CA PRO A 393 12.52 10.26 -18.48
C PRO A 393 12.22 11.16 -19.68
N GLY A 394 11.65 12.34 -19.40
CA GLY A 394 11.27 13.31 -20.42
C GLY A 394 9.91 13.09 -21.07
N GLU A 395 9.19 12.05 -20.74
CA GLU A 395 7.80 11.86 -21.16
C GLU A 395 6.87 12.82 -20.41
N ARG A 396 5.95 13.49 -21.15
CA ARG A 396 4.99 14.43 -20.56
C ARG A 396 3.63 13.79 -20.28
N THR A 397 3.31 12.70 -20.96
CA THR A 397 2.05 11.99 -20.77
C THR A 397 2.12 11.15 -19.51
N ILE A 398 1.19 11.38 -18.61
CA ILE A 398 1.02 10.55 -17.42
C ILE A 398 -0.05 9.53 -17.76
N ARG A 399 0.33 8.24 -17.69
CA ARG A 399 -0.59 7.10 -17.69
C ARG A 399 -0.79 6.75 -16.24
N ASP A 400 -1.93 7.17 -15.68
CA ASP A 400 -2.13 7.09 -14.22
C ASP A 400 -2.46 5.64 -13.81
N LEU A 401 -2.28 5.38 -12.52
CA LEU A 401 -2.66 4.11 -11.90
C LEU A 401 -4.15 3.82 -12.14
N HIS A 402 -4.51 2.52 -12.15
CA HIS A 402 -5.88 2.03 -12.38
C HIS A 402 -6.45 2.38 -13.77
N GLN A 403 -5.61 2.77 -14.71
CA GLN A 403 -5.98 2.94 -16.12
C GLN A 403 -5.47 1.77 -16.94
N GLY A 404 -6.25 1.31 -17.90
CA GLY A 404 -5.90 0.14 -18.73
C GLY A 404 -4.69 0.34 -19.64
N ASP A 405 -4.23 1.56 -19.84
CA ASP A 405 -3.03 1.92 -20.59
C ASP A 405 -1.82 2.24 -19.70
N PHE A 406 -1.94 2.06 -18.37
CA PHE A 406 -0.83 2.20 -17.44
C PHE A 406 0.35 1.31 -17.87
N ASP A 407 1.54 1.88 -17.92
CA ASP A 407 2.78 1.16 -18.21
C ASP A 407 3.96 1.86 -17.54
N VAL A 408 5.08 1.16 -17.42
CA VAL A 408 6.24 1.58 -16.66
C VAL A 408 7.51 1.53 -17.50
N ASP A 409 8.47 2.39 -17.21
CA ASP A 409 9.86 2.17 -17.59
C ASP A 409 10.44 1.06 -16.70
N GLU A 410 10.77 -0.08 -17.31
CA GLU A 410 11.28 -1.26 -16.59
C GLU A 410 12.63 -1.04 -15.89
N HIS A 411 13.33 0.09 -16.18
CA HIS A 411 14.49 0.51 -15.40
C HIS A 411 14.17 0.72 -13.92
N ALA A 412 12.92 1.06 -13.59
CA ALA A 412 12.43 1.16 -12.22
C ALA A 412 12.69 -0.09 -11.38
N ILE A 413 12.66 -1.29 -11.99
CA ILE A 413 12.96 -2.56 -11.30
C ILE A 413 14.41 -2.53 -10.77
N THR A 414 15.36 -2.13 -11.61
CA THR A 414 16.77 -2.01 -11.20
C THR A 414 16.93 -1.01 -10.06
N VAL A 415 16.27 0.15 -10.17
CA VAL A 415 16.30 1.21 -9.14
C VAL A 415 15.77 0.71 -7.80
N GLY A 416 14.62 0.01 -7.81
CA GLY A 416 14.02 -0.53 -6.60
C GLY A 416 14.89 -1.61 -5.94
N VAL A 417 15.50 -2.51 -6.73
CA VAL A 417 16.43 -3.53 -6.21
C VAL A 417 17.68 -2.89 -5.60
N GLU A 418 18.25 -1.89 -6.23
CA GLU A 418 19.40 -1.15 -5.71
C GLU A 418 19.04 -0.42 -4.40
N LEU A 419 17.89 0.25 -4.34
CA LEU A 419 17.38 0.93 -3.14
C LEU A 419 17.28 -0.03 -1.96
N PHE A 420 16.57 -1.14 -2.14
CA PHE A 420 16.33 -2.08 -1.04
C PHE A 420 17.58 -2.86 -0.65
N THR A 421 18.44 -3.19 -1.61
CA THR A 421 19.75 -3.79 -1.30
C THR A 421 20.60 -2.85 -0.46
N ALA A 422 20.69 -1.56 -0.82
CA ALA A 422 21.42 -0.58 -0.04
C ALA A 422 20.83 -0.38 1.35
N ALA A 423 19.51 -0.28 1.47
CA ALA A 423 18.82 -0.16 2.77
C ALA A 423 19.06 -1.37 3.70
N ALA A 424 19.21 -2.57 3.14
CA ALA A 424 19.54 -3.77 3.91
C ALA A 424 20.98 -3.81 4.41
N LEU A 425 21.89 -3.09 3.75
CA LEU A 425 23.32 -3.03 4.09
C LEU A 425 23.70 -1.87 5.03
N LEU A 426 22.83 -0.85 5.14
CA LEU A 426 22.95 0.26 6.10
C LEU A 426 22.35 -0.11 7.46
#